data_34ea6d51ab84a37054d641238c91b3fa
#
_entry.id   34ea6d51ab84a37054d641238c91b3fa
#
_cell.length_a   1.000
_cell.length_b   1.000
_cell.length_c   1.000
_cell.angle_alpha   90.00
_cell.angle_beta   90.00
_cell.angle_gamma   90.00
#
_symmetry.space_group_name_H-M   'P 1'
#
loop_
_entity.id
_entity.type
_entity.pdbx_description
1 polymer ?
#
loop_
_entity_poly.entity_id
_entity_poly.type
_entity_poly.pdbx_seq_one_letter_code
_entity_poly.pdbx_strand_id
1 'polypeptide(L)'
;MVPVDFRKASKETSLWASYFGRFNKSQVNLIYAHETEGEQAVKLLRNLQFFQKFLSSLNVRHRSVAGKTSSWGICDETIARTDELLGDVMIVSGSNNITLIDLLIGLPEKKMILKAGNLPVLMINPKKDICVLCD
;
A
#
# COMPACT_ATOMS: atom_id res chain seq x y z
N MET A 1 -7.93 2.88 -1.30
CA MET A 1 -7.10 1.89 -2.02
C MET A 1 -5.78 1.70 -1.30
N VAL A 2 -5.28 0.46 -1.22
CA VAL A 2 -4.02 0.13 -0.54
C VAL A 2 -3.20 -0.78 -1.45
N PRO A 3 -2.13 -0.31 -2.06
CA PRO A 3 -1.19 -1.17 -2.77
C PRO A 3 -0.46 -2.07 -1.76
N VAL A 4 -0.36 -3.36 -2.07
CA VAL A 4 0.28 -4.36 -1.23
C VAL A 4 1.49 -4.94 -1.96
N ASP A 5 2.66 -4.78 -1.36
CA ASP A 5 3.94 -5.28 -1.86
C ASP A 5 4.63 -6.21 -0.85
N PHE A 6 5.82 -6.66 -1.18
CA PHE A 6 6.59 -7.59 -0.33
C PHE A 6 7.28 -6.92 0.87
N ARG A 7 7.31 -5.58 0.96
CA ARG A 7 8.04 -4.86 2.02
C ARG A 7 7.29 -4.94 3.35
N LYS A 8 8.03 -5.10 4.44
CA LYS A 8 7.43 -5.13 5.81
C LYS A 8 6.67 -3.85 6.14
N ALA A 9 7.22 -2.70 5.74
CA ALA A 9 6.65 -1.39 6.01
C ALA A 9 5.23 -1.22 5.44
N SER A 10 4.87 -1.99 4.39
CA SER A 10 3.53 -1.92 3.82
C SER A 10 2.43 -2.33 4.81
N LYS A 11 2.75 -3.14 5.83
CA LYS A 11 1.78 -3.56 6.85
C LYS A 11 1.23 -2.41 7.68
N GLU A 12 2.02 -1.36 7.92
CA GLU A 12 1.56 -0.20 8.70
C GLU A 12 0.38 0.53 8.03
N THR A 13 0.26 0.44 6.72
CA THR A 13 -0.88 1.02 6.02
C THR A 13 -2.20 0.36 6.40
N SER A 14 -2.18 -0.87 6.94
CA SER A 14 -3.38 -1.59 7.39
C SER A 14 -4.06 -0.92 8.57
N LEU A 15 -3.30 -0.30 9.48
CA LEU A 15 -3.88 0.46 10.60
C LEU A 15 -4.74 1.61 10.10
N TRP A 16 -4.19 2.39 9.17
CA TRP A 16 -4.90 3.53 8.59
C TRP A 16 -6.09 3.09 7.72
N ALA A 17 -5.91 2.02 6.94
CA ALA A 17 -7.00 1.43 6.17
C ALA A 17 -8.13 0.95 7.09
N SER A 18 -7.79 0.34 8.23
CA SER A 18 -8.79 -0.10 9.20
C SER A 18 -9.53 1.07 9.84
N TYR A 19 -8.83 2.18 10.10
CA TYR A 19 -9.44 3.41 10.60
C TYR A 19 -10.51 3.94 9.64
N PHE A 20 -10.16 4.12 8.36
CA PHE A 20 -11.13 4.52 7.33
C PHE A 20 -12.29 3.54 7.21
N GLY A 21 -12.00 2.24 7.21
CA GLY A 21 -13.03 1.20 7.12
C GLY A 21 -14.01 1.23 8.28
N ARG A 22 -13.54 1.42 9.51
CA ARG A 22 -14.37 1.42 10.72
C ARG A 22 -15.16 2.72 10.90
N PHE A 23 -14.51 3.86 10.78
CA PHE A 23 -15.11 5.14 11.13
C PHE A 23 -15.84 5.80 9.95
N ASN A 24 -15.34 5.63 8.73
CA ASN A 24 -15.97 6.17 7.53
C ASN A 24 -16.82 5.13 6.79
N LYS A 25 -16.91 3.89 7.29
CA LYS A 25 -17.61 2.77 6.63
C LYS A 25 -17.11 2.50 5.20
N SER A 26 -15.85 2.84 4.93
CA SER A 26 -15.23 2.67 3.62
C SER A 26 -14.98 1.20 3.31
N GLN A 27 -15.00 0.85 2.03
CA GLN A 27 -14.48 -0.42 1.57
C GLN A 27 -13.00 -0.30 1.26
N VAL A 28 -12.19 -1.22 1.80
CA VAL A 28 -10.76 -1.27 1.53
C VAL A 28 -10.48 -2.15 0.33
N ASN A 29 -9.92 -1.57 -0.73
CA ASN A 29 -9.42 -2.32 -1.87
C ASN A 29 -7.92 -2.56 -1.70
N LEU A 30 -7.51 -3.82 -1.54
CA LEU A 30 -6.11 -4.26 -1.48
C LEU A 30 -5.67 -4.63 -2.89
N ILE A 31 -4.82 -3.84 -3.52
CA ILE A 31 -4.27 -4.11 -4.84
C ILE A 31 -2.90 -4.74 -4.64
N TYR A 32 -2.79 -6.05 -4.79
CA TYR A 32 -1.54 -6.77 -4.53
C TYR A 32 -0.73 -6.97 -5.80
N ALA A 33 0.58 -6.79 -5.66
CA ALA A 33 1.53 -6.91 -6.76
C ALA A 33 1.56 -8.33 -7.36
N HIS A 34 2.08 -8.43 -8.57
CA HIS A 34 2.34 -9.70 -9.23
C HIS A 34 3.81 -10.08 -9.06
N GLU A 35 4.08 -11.01 -8.15
CA GLU A 35 5.39 -11.63 -7.96
C GLU A 35 5.27 -13.13 -8.25
N THR A 36 6.01 -13.60 -9.24
CA THR A 36 5.82 -14.96 -9.75
C THR A 36 6.52 -16.02 -8.91
N GLU A 37 7.74 -15.72 -8.42
CA GLU A 37 8.57 -16.73 -7.75
C GLU A 37 9.51 -16.09 -6.71
N GLY A 38 10.08 -16.93 -5.86
CA GLY A 38 11.14 -16.56 -4.94
C GLY A 38 10.67 -15.98 -3.60
N GLU A 39 11.62 -15.44 -2.87
CA GLU A 39 11.41 -14.91 -1.52
C GLU A 39 10.43 -13.73 -1.49
N GLN A 40 10.41 -12.92 -2.55
CA GLN A 40 9.52 -11.76 -2.66
C GLN A 40 8.05 -12.20 -2.79
N ALA A 41 7.77 -13.24 -3.57
CA ALA A 41 6.43 -13.80 -3.69
C ALA A 41 5.91 -14.33 -2.34
N VAL A 42 6.76 -15.03 -1.58
CA VAL A 42 6.40 -15.52 -0.24
C VAL A 42 6.13 -14.37 0.73
N LYS A 43 6.96 -13.32 0.71
CA LYS A 43 6.76 -12.13 1.55
C LYS A 43 5.48 -11.39 1.17
N LEU A 44 5.20 -11.24 -0.12
CA LEU A 44 3.97 -10.63 -0.61
C LEU A 44 2.72 -11.38 -0.12
N LEU A 45 2.70 -12.71 -0.26
CA LEU A 45 1.58 -13.53 0.21
C LEU A 45 1.37 -13.40 1.72
N ARG A 46 2.44 -13.38 2.51
CA ARG A 46 2.36 -13.16 3.96
C ARG A 46 1.77 -11.79 4.29
N ASN A 47 2.18 -10.74 3.56
CA ASN A 47 1.63 -9.40 3.74
C ASN A 47 0.15 -9.38 3.39
N LEU A 48 -0.25 -9.92 2.25
CA LEU A 48 -1.65 -9.98 1.82
C LEU A 48 -2.53 -10.73 2.83
N GLN A 49 -2.08 -11.91 3.28
CA GLN A 49 -2.79 -12.67 4.32
C GLN A 49 -2.91 -11.89 5.63
N PHE A 50 -1.85 -11.16 6.01
CA PHE A 50 -1.88 -10.30 7.19
C PHE A 50 -2.96 -9.23 7.05
N PHE A 51 -3.01 -8.49 5.92
CA PHE A 51 -4.03 -7.49 5.66
C PHE A 51 -5.45 -8.06 5.75
N GLN A 52 -5.68 -9.18 5.07
CA GLN A 52 -6.99 -9.84 5.04
C GLN A 52 -7.44 -10.25 6.46
N LYS A 53 -6.56 -10.91 7.23
CA LYS A 53 -6.87 -11.33 8.60
C LYS A 53 -7.09 -10.12 9.52
N PHE A 54 -6.23 -9.11 9.42
CA PHE A 54 -6.32 -7.91 10.25
C PHE A 54 -7.62 -7.14 10.00
N LEU A 55 -7.96 -6.86 8.74
CA LEU A 55 -9.18 -6.16 8.39
C LEU A 55 -10.44 -6.98 8.73
N SER A 56 -10.40 -8.30 8.52
CA SER A 56 -11.50 -9.21 8.91
C SER A 56 -11.72 -9.21 10.42
N SER A 57 -10.66 -9.25 11.22
CA SER A 57 -10.77 -9.24 12.70
C SER A 57 -11.41 -7.97 13.24
N LEU A 58 -11.35 -6.88 12.48
CA LEU A 58 -11.95 -5.58 12.81
C LEU A 58 -13.30 -5.35 12.11
N ASN A 59 -13.85 -6.36 11.44
CA ASN A 59 -15.08 -6.28 10.65
C ASN A 59 -15.07 -5.18 9.59
N VAL A 60 -13.90 -4.91 9.00
CA VAL A 60 -13.74 -3.94 7.92
C VAL A 60 -14.03 -4.61 6.58
N ARG A 61 -14.93 -4.03 5.79
CA ARG A 61 -15.20 -4.50 4.43
C ARG A 61 -13.97 -4.31 3.56
N HIS A 62 -13.49 -5.39 2.96
CA HIS A 62 -12.33 -5.33 2.09
C HIS A 62 -12.46 -6.34 0.95
N ARG A 63 -11.71 -6.10 -0.12
CA ARG A 63 -11.51 -7.05 -1.21
C ARG A 63 -10.05 -6.99 -1.67
N SER A 64 -9.56 -8.10 -2.19
CA SER A 64 -8.24 -8.20 -2.79
C SER A 64 -8.36 -8.24 -4.31
N VAL A 65 -7.57 -7.40 -4.96
CA VAL A 65 -7.56 -7.26 -6.42
C VAL A 65 -6.14 -7.54 -6.90
N ALA A 66 -6.02 -8.49 -7.83
CA ALA A 66 -4.72 -8.82 -8.41
C ALA A 66 -4.21 -7.67 -9.29
N GLY A 67 -2.99 -7.23 -9.03
CA GLY A 67 -2.24 -6.35 -9.90
C GLY A 67 -1.57 -7.13 -11.03
N LYS A 68 -1.14 -6.41 -12.04
CA LYS A 68 -0.39 -6.94 -13.20
C LYS A 68 1.10 -6.61 -13.11
N THR A 69 1.47 -5.64 -12.27
CA THR A 69 2.83 -5.15 -12.11
C THR A 69 3.49 -5.74 -10.86
N SER A 70 4.82 -5.74 -10.85
CA SER A 70 5.59 -6.11 -9.67
C SER A 70 5.40 -5.12 -8.51
N SER A 71 5.95 -5.44 -7.36
CA SER A 71 5.94 -4.56 -6.17
C SER A 71 6.52 -3.16 -6.43
N TRP A 72 7.38 -3.01 -7.43
CA TRP A 72 7.93 -1.71 -7.80
C TRP A 72 6.96 -0.84 -8.61
N GLY A 73 6.03 -1.45 -9.34
CA GLY A 73 5.04 -0.74 -10.18
C GLY A 73 3.64 -0.66 -9.58
N ILE A 74 3.37 -1.36 -8.46
CA ILE A 74 2.01 -1.50 -7.95
C ILE A 74 1.37 -0.18 -7.50
N CYS A 75 2.14 0.79 -7.04
CA CYS A 75 1.62 2.10 -6.69
C CYS A 75 1.12 2.85 -7.93
N ASP A 76 1.90 2.85 -9.01
CA ASP A 76 1.52 3.48 -10.28
C ASP A 76 0.29 2.80 -10.88
N GLU A 77 0.24 1.46 -10.84
CA GLU A 77 -0.94 0.70 -11.28
C GLU A 77 -2.18 1.03 -10.44
N THR A 78 -2.03 1.14 -9.12
CA THR A 78 -3.14 1.50 -8.23
C THR A 78 -3.71 2.88 -8.58
N ILE A 79 -2.85 3.85 -8.88
CA ILE A 79 -3.26 5.19 -9.33
C ILE A 79 -4.01 5.08 -10.67
N ALA A 80 -3.45 4.36 -11.63
CA ALA A 80 -4.06 4.21 -12.96
C ALA A 80 -5.45 3.52 -12.92
N ARG A 81 -5.71 2.71 -11.90
CA ARG A 81 -6.98 1.99 -11.70
C ARG A 81 -7.95 2.68 -10.75
N THR A 82 -7.71 3.94 -10.40
CA THR A 82 -8.55 4.69 -9.44
C THR A 82 -10.02 4.72 -9.88
N ASP A 83 -10.28 5.06 -11.12
CA ASP A 83 -11.66 5.15 -11.65
C ASP A 83 -12.32 3.77 -11.73
N GLU A 84 -11.59 2.75 -12.20
CA GLU A 84 -12.07 1.36 -12.26
C GLU A 84 -12.49 0.84 -10.86
N LEU A 85 -11.72 1.19 -9.84
CA LEU A 85 -11.90 0.71 -8.47
C LEU A 85 -12.77 1.64 -7.62
N LEU A 86 -13.21 2.76 -8.16
CA LEU A 86 -13.97 3.83 -7.48
C LEU A 86 -13.24 4.28 -6.21
N GLY A 87 -11.95 4.59 -6.37
CA GLY A 87 -11.07 4.91 -5.26
C GLY A 87 -11.13 6.39 -4.88
N ASP A 88 -11.42 6.68 -3.62
CA ASP A 88 -11.48 8.05 -3.08
C ASP A 88 -10.18 8.50 -2.42
N VAL A 89 -9.36 7.55 -1.96
CA VAL A 89 -8.08 7.79 -1.31
C VAL A 89 -7.13 6.62 -1.49
N MET A 90 -5.86 6.90 -1.65
CA MET A 90 -4.79 5.90 -1.65
C MET A 90 -3.96 6.00 -0.38
N ILE A 91 -3.67 4.87 0.25
CA ILE A 91 -2.84 4.80 1.46
C ILE A 91 -1.58 3.99 1.12
N VAL A 92 -0.42 4.58 1.30
CA VAL A 92 0.86 3.98 0.94
C VAL A 92 1.89 4.11 2.06
N SER A 93 2.86 3.21 2.10
CA SER A 93 4.05 3.40 2.92
C SER A 93 5.09 4.21 2.15
N GLY A 94 5.67 5.22 2.79
CA GLY A 94 6.83 5.93 2.28
C GLY A 94 8.11 5.11 2.42
N SER A 95 9.18 5.56 1.76
CA SER A 95 10.51 4.98 1.93
C SER A 95 11.18 5.52 3.20
N ASN A 96 11.83 4.63 3.95
CA ASN A 96 12.55 5.03 5.17
C ASN A 96 13.99 5.53 4.90
N ASN A 97 14.49 5.36 3.68
CA ASN A 97 15.85 5.72 3.31
C ASN A 97 15.84 6.62 2.07
N ILE A 98 16.29 7.85 2.25
CA ILE A 98 16.60 8.76 1.15
C ILE A 98 18.03 8.46 0.69
N THR A 99 18.19 8.06 -0.56
CA THR A 99 19.50 7.83 -1.16
C THR A 99 20.01 9.09 -1.90
N LEU A 100 21.32 9.14 -2.18
CA LEU A 100 21.87 10.21 -3.02
C LEU A 100 21.24 10.22 -4.43
N ILE A 101 20.84 9.06 -4.92
CA ILE A 101 20.14 8.90 -6.21
C ILE A 101 18.78 9.56 -6.15
N ASP A 102 18.04 9.40 -5.04
CA ASP A 102 16.73 10.04 -4.84
C ASP A 102 16.84 11.57 -4.83
N LEU A 103 17.94 12.12 -4.30
CA LEU A 103 18.20 13.56 -4.33
C LEU A 103 18.48 14.07 -5.76
N LEU A 104 19.12 13.27 -6.60
CA LEU A 104 19.44 13.64 -7.99
C LEU A 104 18.26 13.47 -8.95
N ILE A 105 17.51 12.37 -8.82
CA ILE A 105 16.43 12.00 -9.74
C ILE A 105 15.07 12.49 -9.24
N GLY A 106 14.98 12.89 -7.97
CA GLY A 106 13.77 13.24 -7.24
C GLY A 106 13.21 12.05 -6.47
N LEU A 107 12.61 12.34 -5.32
CA LEU A 107 12.04 11.34 -4.43
C LEU A 107 10.94 10.54 -5.13
N PRO A 108 10.94 9.19 -5.01
CA PRO A 108 9.89 8.33 -5.57
C PRO A 108 8.48 8.77 -5.11
N GLU A 109 8.36 9.18 -3.86
CA GLU A 109 7.12 9.66 -3.27
C GLU A 109 6.60 10.93 -3.98
N LYS A 110 7.49 11.87 -4.31
CA LYS A 110 7.11 13.08 -5.04
C LYS A 110 6.57 12.74 -6.43
N LYS A 111 7.23 11.82 -7.14
CA LYS A 111 6.78 11.36 -8.46
C LYS A 111 5.41 10.70 -8.38
N MET A 112 5.19 9.86 -7.36
CA MET A 112 3.91 9.20 -7.12
C MET A 112 2.80 10.20 -6.83
N ILE A 113 3.02 11.20 -5.95
CA ILE A 113 2.05 12.23 -5.65
C ILE A 113 1.69 13.06 -6.89
N LEU A 114 2.67 13.40 -7.72
CA LEU A 114 2.43 14.12 -8.97
C LEU A 114 1.59 13.28 -9.96
N LYS A 115 1.81 11.96 -10.04
CA LYS A 115 1.02 11.05 -10.87
C LYS A 115 -0.40 10.86 -10.34
N ALA A 116 -0.61 10.96 -9.03
CA ALA A 116 -1.92 10.76 -8.41
C ALA A 116 -2.94 11.84 -8.82
N GLY A 117 -2.46 13.01 -9.30
CA GLY A 117 -3.36 14.08 -9.74
C GLY A 117 -4.30 14.54 -8.64
N ASN A 118 -5.60 14.34 -8.84
CA ASN A 118 -6.64 14.72 -7.86
C ASN A 118 -6.92 13.64 -6.80
N LEU A 119 -6.29 12.46 -6.89
CA LEU A 119 -6.46 11.41 -5.89
C LEU A 119 -5.70 11.77 -4.61
N PRO A 120 -6.38 11.93 -3.46
CA PRO A 120 -5.71 12.11 -2.19
C PRO A 120 -4.81 10.90 -1.85
N VAL A 121 -3.57 11.17 -1.45
CA VAL A 121 -2.60 10.14 -1.05
C VAL A 121 -2.20 10.35 0.40
N LEU A 122 -2.52 9.37 1.24
CA LEU A 122 -2.04 9.31 2.62
C LEU A 122 -0.76 8.49 2.66
N MET A 123 0.36 9.16 2.93
CA MET A 123 1.66 8.52 3.02
C MET A 123 2.03 8.24 4.48
N ILE A 124 2.31 6.98 4.77
CA ILE A 124 2.71 6.53 6.10
C ILE A 124 4.22 6.30 6.11
N ASN A 125 4.92 7.02 6.97
CA ASN A 125 6.35 6.83 7.22
C ASN A 125 6.56 6.14 8.56
N PRO A 126 6.56 4.80 8.61
CA PRO A 126 6.78 4.09 9.87
C PRO A 126 8.22 4.34 10.34
N LYS A 127 8.37 4.87 11.54
CA LYS A 127 9.68 4.94 12.19
C LYS A 127 10.05 3.54 12.65
N LYS A 128 11.31 3.14 12.46
CA LYS A 128 11.80 1.79 12.83
C LYS A 128 11.48 1.42 14.27
N ASP A 129 11.53 2.40 15.18
CA ASP A 129 11.38 2.20 16.62
C ASP A 129 9.92 2.19 17.10
N ILE A 130 8.97 2.51 16.24
CA ILE A 130 7.54 2.56 16.57
C ILE A 130 6.64 1.87 15.53
N CYS A 131 7.23 1.02 14.69
CA CYS A 131 6.48 0.21 13.76
C CYS A 131 5.80 -0.95 14.52
N VAL A 132 4.56 -0.76 14.91
CA VAL A 132 3.79 -1.72 15.73
C VAL A 132 3.50 -3.03 14.99
N LEU A 133 3.44 -2.99 13.67
CA LEU A 133 3.06 -4.14 12.83
C LEU A 133 4.21 -4.67 11.95
N CYS A 134 5.43 -4.19 12.15
CA CYS A 134 6.58 -4.61 11.34
C CYS A 134 7.26 -5.91 11.81
N ASP A 135 6.87 -6.43 12.95
CA ASP A 135 7.42 -7.68 13.51
C ASP A 135 6.78 -8.94 12.92
#